data_85a19a166b8855d3498d48298eadcaf6
#
_entry.id   85a19a166b8855d3498d48298eadcaf6
#
_cell.length_a   1.000
_cell.length_b   1.000
_cell.length_c   1.000
_cell.angle_alpha   90.00
_cell.angle_beta   90.00
_cell.angle_gamma   90.00
#
_symmetry.space_group_name_H-M   'P 1'
#
loop_
_entity.id
_entity.type
_entity.pdbx_description
1 polymer ?
#
loop_
_entity_poly.entity_id
_entity_poly.type
_entity_poly.pdbx_seq_one_letter_code
_entity_poly.pdbx_strand_id
1 'polypeptide(L)' 'MYYEVYGYVGTERHSLGWTDSKHDARDWAYFCMFNRGYDWCEIITEDGEIIASYKKGK' A
#
# COMPACT_ATOMS: atom_id res chain seq x y z
N MET A 1 1.78 -12.51 11.28
CA MET A 1 2.04 -12.21 9.86
C MET A 1 2.06 -10.72 9.64
N TYR A 2 3.00 -10.25 8.86
CA TYR A 2 3.13 -8.82 8.59
C TYR A 2 2.73 -8.50 7.18
N TYR A 3 2.19 -7.31 7.01
CA TYR A 3 1.78 -6.78 5.72
C TYR A 3 2.57 -5.52 5.45
N GLU A 4 3.14 -5.42 4.28
CA GLU A 4 3.87 -4.23 3.89
C GLU A 4 3.07 -3.48 2.84
N VAL A 5 3.02 -2.15 2.97
CA VAL A 5 2.30 -1.30 2.04
C VAL A 5 3.31 -0.63 1.14
N TYR A 6 3.11 -0.76 -0.17
CA TYR A 6 3.93 -0.10 -1.18
C TYR A 6 3.07 0.89 -1.92
N GLY A 7 3.62 2.06 -2.18
CA GLY A 7 2.96 3.07 -2.98
C GLY A 7 3.74 3.32 -4.25
N TYR A 8 3.01 3.63 -5.31
CA TYR A 8 3.60 3.87 -6.62
C TYR A 8 3.25 5.27 -7.09
N VAL A 9 4.26 5.96 -7.58
CA VAL A 9 4.06 7.26 -8.21
C VAL A 9 4.97 7.30 -9.43
N GLY A 10 4.37 7.51 -10.61
CA GLY A 10 5.10 7.39 -11.84
C GLY A 10 5.67 5.98 -11.99
N THR A 11 6.97 5.87 -12.14
CA THR A 11 7.65 4.59 -12.26
C THR A 11 8.33 4.17 -10.95
N GLU A 12 8.13 4.93 -9.87
CA GLU A 12 8.81 4.67 -8.61
C GLU A 12 7.92 3.90 -7.64
N ARG A 13 8.55 3.00 -6.91
CA ARG A 13 7.89 2.25 -5.84
C ARG A 13 8.52 2.64 -4.52
N HIS A 14 7.68 2.95 -3.54
CA HIS A 14 8.11 3.36 -2.22
C HIS A 14 7.52 2.44 -1.17
N SER A 15 8.34 2.00 -0.23
CA SER A 15 7.84 1.28 0.93
C SER A 15 7.24 2.30 1.90
N LEU A 16 5.97 2.12 2.23
CA LEU A 16 5.25 3.06 3.07
C LEU A 16 5.14 2.60 4.52
N GLY A 17 5.70 1.45 4.82
CA GLY A 17 5.65 0.89 6.16
C GLY A 17 4.97 -0.46 6.18
N TRP A 18 4.89 -1.04 7.36
CA TRP A 18 4.31 -2.36 7.51
C TRP A 18 3.52 -2.42 8.81
N THR A 19 2.60 -3.36 8.88
CA THR A 19 1.74 -3.54 10.04
C THR A 19 1.37 -5.01 10.15
N ASP A 20 0.92 -5.43 11.32
CA ASP A 20 0.46 -6.79 11.50
C ASP A 20 -1.06 -6.92 11.33
N SER A 21 -1.72 -5.85 10.91
CA SER A 21 -3.16 -5.82 10.71
C SER A 21 -3.48 -5.52 9.25
N LYS A 22 -4.19 -6.44 8.60
CA LYS A 22 -4.60 -6.24 7.22
C LYS A 22 -5.51 -5.02 7.08
N HIS A 23 -6.38 -4.82 8.05
CA HIS A 23 -7.29 -3.68 8.05
C HIS A 23 -6.51 -2.36 8.13
N ASP A 24 -5.51 -2.30 9.00
CA ASP A 24 -4.68 -1.11 9.13
C ASP A 24 -3.85 -0.88 7.87
N ALA A 25 -3.40 -1.95 7.23
CA ALA A 25 -2.65 -1.81 5.98
C ALA A 25 -3.52 -1.15 4.91
N ARG A 26 -4.78 -1.55 4.82
CA ARG A 26 -5.71 -0.96 3.86
C ARG A 26 -5.94 0.52 4.15
N ASP A 27 -6.20 0.84 5.41
CA ASP A 27 -6.43 2.23 5.80
C ASP A 27 -5.20 3.09 5.52
N TRP A 28 -4.02 2.56 5.78
CA TRP A 28 -2.77 3.28 5.52
C TRP A 28 -2.56 3.50 4.03
N ALA A 29 -2.90 2.50 3.22
CA ALA A 29 -2.79 2.63 1.77
C ALA A 29 -3.66 3.76 1.25
N TYR A 30 -4.91 3.81 1.70
CA TYR A 30 -5.82 4.90 1.30
C TYR A 30 -5.33 6.26 1.78
N PHE A 31 -4.86 6.32 3.01
CA PHE A 31 -4.32 7.56 3.56
C PHE A 31 -3.18 8.07 2.67
N CYS A 32 -2.27 7.19 2.31
CA CYS A 32 -1.12 7.60 1.51
C CYS A 32 -1.52 8.03 0.10
N MET A 33 -2.48 7.33 -0.50
CA MET A 33 -2.93 7.73 -1.83
C MET A 33 -3.54 9.13 -1.83
N PHE A 34 -4.36 9.44 -0.84
CA PHE A 34 -5.07 10.70 -0.85
C PHE A 34 -4.31 11.85 -0.18
N ASN A 35 -3.35 11.55 0.69
CA ASN A 35 -2.63 12.59 1.42
C ASN A 35 -1.18 12.74 1.01
N ARG A 36 -0.61 11.73 0.36
CA ARG A 36 0.79 11.77 -0.07
C ARG A 36 0.95 11.69 -1.59
N GLY A 37 -0.14 11.54 -2.30
CA GLY A 37 -0.14 11.64 -3.75
C GLY A 37 0.30 10.41 -4.50
N TYR A 38 0.22 9.23 -3.91
CA TYR A 38 0.53 8.00 -4.64
C TYR A 38 -0.61 7.65 -5.59
N ASP A 39 -0.24 7.17 -6.76
CA ASP A 39 -1.22 6.83 -7.78
C ASP A 39 -1.94 5.54 -7.44
N TRP A 40 -1.23 4.59 -6.87
CA TRP A 40 -1.82 3.34 -6.42
C TRP A 40 -0.92 2.70 -5.38
N CYS A 41 -1.48 1.75 -4.65
CA CYS A 41 -0.78 1.07 -3.57
C CYS A 41 -1.05 -0.42 -3.64
N GLU A 42 -0.12 -1.19 -3.09
CA GLU A 42 -0.25 -2.65 -2.95
C GLU A 42 -0.02 -3.03 -1.50
N ILE A 43 -0.68 -4.11 -1.09
CA ILE A 43 -0.39 -4.73 0.20
C ILE A 43 0.24 -6.08 -0.09
N ILE A 44 1.43 -6.29 0.45
CA ILE A 44 2.23 -7.48 0.19
C ILE A 44 2.53 -8.16 1.52
N THR A 45 2.35 -9.49 1.56
CA THR A 45 2.65 -10.25 2.78
C THR A 45 4.16 -10.40 2.94
N GLU A 46 4.56 -10.85 4.13
CA GLU A 46 5.97 -11.09 4.38
C GLU A 46 6.55 -12.17 3.46
N ASP A 47 5.70 -13.00 2.87
CA ASP A 47 6.13 -14.02 1.91
C ASP A 47 6.25 -13.48 0.50
N GLY A 48 5.91 -12.22 0.29
CA GLY A 48 6.00 -11.60 -1.03
C GLY A 48 4.75 -11.71 -1.87
N GLU A 49 3.65 -12.17 -1.29
CA GLU A 49 2.41 -12.33 -2.01
C GLU A 49 1.61 -11.03 -2.01
N ILE A 50 1.16 -10.59 -3.18
CA ILE A 50 0.32 -9.40 -3.31
C ILE A 50 -1.12 -9.81 -3.00
N ILE A 51 -1.66 -9.31 -1.90
CA ILE A 51 -3.00 -9.69 -1.48
C ILE A 51 -4.04 -8.63 -1.76
N ALA A 52 -3.63 -7.41 -2.09
CA ALA A 52 -4.56 -6.34 -2.40
C ALA A 52 -3.86 -5.28 -3.21
N SER A 53 -4.62 -4.59 -4.05
CA SER A 53 -4.12 -3.51 -4.87
C SER A 53 -5.22 -2.46 -4.95
N TYR A 54 -4.87 -1.20 -4.69
CA TYR A 54 -5.81 -0.09 -4.67
C TYR A 54 -5.33 1.00 -5.58
N LYS A 55 -6.22 1.50 -6.43
CA LYS A 55 -5.90 2.60 -7.31
C LYS A 55 -6.68 3.83 -6.90
N LYS A 56 -6.04 4.98 -7.05
CA LYS A 56 -6.71 6.24 -6.80
C LYS A 56 -7.81 6.41 -7.84
N GLY A 57 -9.00 6.69 -7.37
CA GLY A 57 -10.12 6.93 -8.25
C GLY A 57 -9.96 8.25 -9.00
N LYS A 58 -10.74 8.39 -10.05
CA LYS A 58 -10.70 9.60 -10.88
C LYS A 58 -11.49 10.70 -10.25
#